data_bebf1806823bc95b1f716dfc2465e736
#
_entry.id   bebf1806823bc95b1f716dfc2465e736
#
_cell.length_a   1.000
_cell.length_b   1.000
_cell.length_c   1.000
_cell.angle_alpha   90.00
_cell.angle_beta   90.00
_cell.angle_gamma   90.00
#
_symmetry.space_group_name_H-M   'P 1'
#
loop_
_entity.id
_entity.type
_entity.pdbx_description
1 polymer ?
#
loop_
_entity_poly.entity_id
_entity_poly.type
_entity_poly.pdbx_seq_one_letter_code
_entity_poly.pdbx_strand_id
1 'polypeptide(L)'
;MEYGLPIRKGFWSERKATGSDSNNGEEKKGLLANIFGKGGDDGSADADSASSGKKSKEELREELGLVQGIPTVLIVGGGDGMGGIVEQARAVGKKLNDDADTRSVTSNDPEFQMVVVCGKNENAQKQLEADDWGKGVNVEVKGFVYNMDEYMRASDAIVTKAGPGTIAEASICGLPCMLSSYL
;
A
#
# COMPACT_ATOMS: atom_id res chain seq x y z
N MET A 1 7.07 26.15 -15.20
CA MET A 1 7.03 25.67 -13.80
C MET A 1 6.14 24.44 -13.79
N GLU A 2 6.72 23.26 -13.59
CA GLU A 2 5.94 22.03 -13.45
C GLU A 2 5.47 21.94 -12.00
N TYR A 3 4.18 22.11 -11.78
CA TYR A 3 3.54 21.89 -10.49
C TYR A 3 3.09 20.44 -10.42
N GLY A 4 4.00 19.53 -10.01
CA GLY A 4 3.68 18.14 -9.74
C GLY A 4 3.67 17.84 -8.24
N LEU A 5 2.85 16.91 -7.78
CA LEU A 5 2.95 16.39 -6.43
C LEU A 5 4.32 15.67 -6.28
N PRO A 6 5.07 15.90 -5.18
CA PRO A 6 6.35 15.26 -4.95
C PRO A 6 6.13 13.78 -4.59
N ILE A 7 6.04 12.95 -5.62
CA ILE A 7 5.93 11.50 -5.48
C ILE A 7 7.33 10.88 -5.44
N ARG A 8 7.57 9.95 -4.53
CA ARG A 8 8.85 9.26 -4.36
C ARG A 8 9.25 8.46 -5.61
N LYS A 9 10.55 8.33 -5.86
CA LYS A 9 11.07 7.66 -7.08
C LYS A 9 10.61 6.22 -7.27
N GLY A 10 10.43 5.44 -6.20
CA GLY A 10 9.96 4.06 -6.27
C GLY A 10 8.63 3.87 -6.98
N PHE A 11 7.78 4.91 -7.00
CA PHE A 11 6.50 4.88 -7.71
C PHE A 11 6.61 5.19 -9.21
N TRP A 12 7.76 5.74 -9.66
CA TRP A 12 7.99 6.15 -11.06
C TRP A 12 8.79 5.13 -11.88
N SER A 13 9.42 4.15 -11.27
CA SER A 13 10.44 3.31 -11.90
C SER A 13 9.97 2.41 -13.03
N GLU A 14 8.73 2.52 -13.51
CA GLU A 14 8.15 1.59 -14.46
C GLU A 14 7.55 2.17 -15.73
N ARG A 15 7.72 3.47 -15.97
CA ARG A 15 7.46 4.02 -17.30
C ARG A 15 8.76 4.22 -18.08
N LYS A 16 9.54 3.18 -18.28
CA LYS A 16 10.37 3.12 -19.48
C LYS A 16 9.45 2.68 -20.60
N ALA A 17 8.84 3.67 -21.23
CA ALA A 17 8.29 3.47 -22.55
C ALA A 17 9.42 2.92 -23.42
N THR A 18 9.26 1.71 -23.93
CA THR A 18 9.93 1.27 -25.14
C THR A 18 9.35 2.12 -26.26
N GLY A 19 9.96 3.26 -26.49
CA GLY A 19 9.68 4.17 -27.59
C GLY A 19 11.00 4.56 -28.17
N SER A 20 11.47 3.78 -29.13
CA SER A 20 12.45 4.25 -30.10
C SER A 20 11.81 5.42 -30.84
N ASP A 21 12.34 6.62 -30.65
CA ASP A 21 12.09 7.74 -31.53
C ASP A 21 12.53 7.40 -32.95
N SER A 22 11.58 7.19 -33.82
CA SER A 22 11.75 7.38 -35.25
C SER A 22 10.53 8.11 -35.79
N ASN A 23 10.78 9.35 -36.21
CA ASN A 23 9.92 10.21 -36.99
C ASN A 23 8.91 9.44 -37.89
N ASN A 24 7.61 9.76 -37.75
CA ASN A 24 6.81 10.25 -38.86
C ASN A 24 5.44 10.68 -38.34
N GLY A 25 5.06 11.91 -38.70
CA GLY A 25 3.72 12.39 -38.49
C GLY A 25 2.75 11.69 -39.45
N GLU A 26 1.81 11.02 -38.87
CA GLU A 26 0.51 10.60 -39.40
C GLU A 26 0.00 9.44 -38.53
N GLU A 27 -0.97 9.70 -37.71
CA GLU A 27 -1.95 8.75 -37.11
C GLU A 27 -2.46 9.23 -35.74
N LYS A 28 -3.11 10.39 -35.78
CA LYS A 28 -3.94 10.83 -34.62
C LYS A 28 -5.44 10.49 -34.79
N LYS A 29 -5.80 9.53 -35.62
CA LYS A 29 -7.21 9.18 -35.88
C LYS A 29 -7.66 7.81 -35.34
N GLY A 30 -6.78 6.98 -34.75
CA GLY A 30 -7.11 5.62 -34.33
C GLY A 30 -7.45 5.42 -32.85
N LEU A 31 -7.12 6.38 -31.97
CA LEU A 31 -7.17 6.13 -30.52
C LEU A 31 -8.53 6.39 -29.86
N LEU A 32 -9.45 7.08 -30.53
CA LEU A 32 -10.79 7.37 -29.99
C LEU A 32 -11.88 6.37 -30.42
N ALA A 33 -11.60 5.48 -31.36
CA ALA A 33 -12.56 4.49 -31.83
C ALA A 33 -12.70 3.25 -30.91
N ASN A 34 -11.76 3.01 -30.00
CA ASN A 34 -11.79 1.85 -29.09
C ASN A 34 -12.42 2.12 -27.72
N ILE A 35 -12.88 3.34 -27.46
CA ILE A 35 -13.47 3.69 -26.15
C ILE A 35 -15.00 3.57 -26.14
N PHE A 36 -15.64 3.59 -27.33
CA PHE A 36 -17.11 3.50 -27.45
C PHE A 36 -17.50 2.51 -28.56
N GLY A 37 -17.61 1.23 -28.25
CA GLY A 37 -18.12 0.31 -29.23
C GLY A 37 -18.26 -1.14 -28.80
N LYS A 38 -19.45 -1.48 -28.40
CA LYS A 38 -20.10 -2.81 -28.43
C LYS A 38 -19.86 -3.75 -27.24
N GLY A 39 -20.98 -3.92 -26.52
CA GLY A 39 -21.23 -5.05 -25.65
C GLY A 39 -21.40 -6.35 -26.44
N GLY A 40 -21.13 -7.45 -25.75
CA GLY A 40 -21.39 -8.83 -26.23
C GLY A 40 -20.48 -9.81 -25.52
N ASP A 41 -21.00 -10.38 -24.45
CA ASP A 41 -21.02 -11.80 -24.10
C ASP A 41 -19.71 -12.60 -23.90
N ASP A 42 -19.67 -13.25 -22.74
CA ASP A 42 -19.05 -14.52 -22.37
C ASP A 42 -17.53 -14.74 -22.56
N GLY A 43 -16.90 -15.03 -21.43
CA GLY A 43 -15.64 -15.78 -21.42
C GLY A 43 -14.72 -15.38 -20.29
N SER A 44 -14.68 -16.24 -19.25
CA SER A 44 -13.55 -16.36 -18.34
C SER A 44 -12.24 -16.23 -19.11
N ALA A 45 -11.49 -15.20 -18.80
CA ALA A 45 -10.11 -15.09 -19.28
C ALA A 45 -9.24 -14.68 -18.10
N ASP A 46 -8.45 -15.62 -17.69
CA ASP A 46 -7.24 -15.47 -16.89
C ASP A 46 -6.45 -14.27 -17.39
N ALA A 47 -6.45 -13.19 -16.61
CA ALA A 47 -5.62 -12.02 -16.89
C ALA A 47 -4.22 -12.25 -16.31
N ASP A 48 -3.56 -13.31 -16.77
CA ASP A 48 -2.14 -13.53 -16.61
C ASP A 48 -1.47 -12.99 -17.89
N SER A 49 -1.06 -11.72 -17.86
CA SER A 49 -0.24 -11.17 -18.92
C SER A 49 0.75 -10.16 -18.40
N ALA A 50 1.99 -10.64 -18.25
CA ALA A 50 3.23 -9.93 -18.50
C ALA A 50 3.38 -8.56 -17.83
N SER A 51 3.71 -8.53 -16.54
CA SER A 51 4.45 -7.42 -15.95
C SER A 51 5.94 -7.78 -15.92
N SER A 52 6.65 -7.36 -16.93
CA SER A 52 8.11 -7.39 -16.97
C SER A 52 8.65 -6.51 -15.83
N GLY A 53 9.16 -7.13 -14.75
CA GLY A 53 10.01 -6.48 -13.77
C GLY A 53 9.40 -6.06 -12.43
N LYS A 54 8.11 -6.26 -12.18
CA LYS A 54 7.48 -5.99 -10.88
C LYS A 54 7.48 -7.24 -10.01
N LYS A 55 8.02 -7.12 -8.78
CA LYS A 55 7.87 -8.16 -7.78
C LYS A 55 6.38 -8.35 -7.44
N SER A 56 5.97 -9.59 -7.29
CA SER A 56 4.63 -9.93 -6.83
C SER A 56 4.43 -9.49 -5.37
N LYS A 57 3.19 -9.46 -4.92
CA LYS A 57 2.86 -9.13 -3.54
C LYS A 57 3.47 -10.12 -2.56
N GLU A 58 3.49 -11.37 -2.93
CA GLU A 58 4.07 -12.48 -2.18
C GLU A 58 5.58 -12.34 -2.05
N GLU A 59 6.27 -12.04 -3.15
CA GLU A 59 7.72 -11.78 -3.14
C GLU A 59 8.08 -10.58 -2.27
N LEU A 60 7.29 -9.50 -2.35
CA LEU A 60 7.50 -8.31 -1.50
C LEU A 60 7.27 -8.63 -0.02
N ARG A 61 6.26 -9.42 0.31
CA ARG A 61 6.01 -9.85 1.69
C ARG A 61 7.16 -10.69 2.23
N GLU A 62 7.70 -11.62 1.43
CA GLU A 62 8.85 -12.42 1.80
C GLU A 62 10.09 -11.56 2.08
N GLU A 63 10.42 -10.64 1.19
CA GLU A 63 11.56 -9.72 1.35
C GLU A 63 11.41 -8.78 2.54
N LEU A 64 10.21 -8.33 2.83
CA LEU A 64 9.91 -7.45 3.97
C LEU A 64 9.76 -8.21 5.29
N GLY A 65 9.80 -9.56 5.27
CA GLY A 65 9.60 -10.41 6.44
C GLY A 65 8.15 -10.42 6.94
N LEU A 66 7.19 -10.16 6.06
CA LEU A 66 5.77 -10.13 6.39
C LEU A 66 5.13 -11.51 6.27
N VAL A 67 4.10 -11.76 7.06
CA VAL A 67 3.35 -13.02 7.04
C VAL A 67 2.56 -13.15 5.74
N GLN A 68 2.63 -14.31 5.11
CA GLN A 68 1.92 -14.59 3.88
C GLN A 68 0.45 -14.94 4.13
N GLY A 69 -0.40 -14.60 3.16
CA GLY A 69 -1.78 -15.09 3.12
C GLY A 69 -2.75 -14.44 4.10
N ILE A 70 -2.33 -13.51 4.96
CA ILE A 70 -3.20 -12.79 5.89
C ILE A 70 -3.38 -11.32 5.48
N PRO A 71 -4.55 -10.70 5.76
CA PRO A 71 -4.79 -9.30 5.50
C PRO A 71 -3.79 -8.40 6.23
N THR A 72 -3.18 -7.48 5.50
CA THR A 72 -2.13 -6.58 6.00
C THR A 72 -2.57 -5.13 5.90
N VAL A 73 -2.58 -4.42 7.02
CA VAL A 73 -2.88 -2.99 7.11
C VAL A 73 -1.59 -2.20 7.34
N LEU A 74 -1.33 -1.24 6.46
CA LEU A 74 -0.22 -0.31 6.60
C LEU A 74 -0.69 0.97 7.30
N ILE A 75 -0.02 1.37 8.36
CA ILE A 75 -0.27 2.65 9.05
C ILE A 75 0.93 3.56 8.84
N VAL A 76 0.68 4.75 8.29
CA VAL A 76 1.75 5.71 8.00
C VAL A 76 1.46 7.03 8.69
N GLY A 77 2.34 7.42 9.60
CA GLY A 77 2.35 8.78 10.16
C GLY A 77 2.78 9.81 9.12
N GLY A 78 2.44 11.07 9.33
CA GLY A 78 3.01 12.17 8.54
C GLY A 78 4.53 12.20 8.65
N GLY A 79 5.22 12.82 7.67
CA GLY A 79 6.69 12.80 7.53
C GLY A 79 7.47 13.23 8.78
N ASP A 80 6.89 14.06 9.62
CA ASP A 80 7.46 14.48 10.90
C ASP A 80 7.01 13.63 12.09
N GLY A 81 6.25 12.54 11.85
CA GLY A 81 5.73 11.66 12.90
C GLY A 81 4.74 12.34 13.86
N MET A 82 4.34 13.59 13.57
CA MET A 82 3.36 14.31 14.35
C MET A 82 1.95 13.90 13.97
N GLY A 83 1.12 13.59 14.94
CA GLY A 83 -0.31 13.43 14.74
C GLY A 83 -0.88 12.07 15.05
N GLY A 84 -0.64 11.60 16.25
CA GLY A 84 -1.48 10.53 16.80
C GLY A 84 -1.25 9.15 16.17
N ILE A 85 -0.05 8.87 15.58
CA ILE A 85 0.21 7.55 14.99
C ILE A 85 0.09 6.43 16.05
N VAL A 86 0.47 6.72 17.29
CA VAL A 86 0.38 5.76 18.41
C VAL A 86 -1.08 5.42 18.70
N GLU A 87 -1.92 6.43 18.85
CA GLU A 87 -3.36 6.27 19.10
C GLU A 87 -4.05 5.57 17.93
N GLN A 88 -3.68 5.92 16.70
CA GLN A 88 -4.21 5.29 15.48
C GLN A 88 -3.84 3.81 15.43
N ALA A 89 -2.56 3.49 15.64
CA ALA A 89 -2.09 2.11 15.63
C ALA A 89 -2.79 1.28 16.72
N ARG A 90 -2.91 1.82 17.94
CA ARG A 90 -3.61 1.16 19.04
C ARG A 90 -5.09 0.93 18.74
N ALA A 91 -5.77 1.91 18.16
CA ALA A 91 -7.18 1.78 17.80
C ALA A 91 -7.39 0.71 16.72
N VAL A 92 -6.55 0.70 15.68
CA VAL A 92 -6.61 -0.29 14.60
C VAL A 92 -6.24 -1.68 15.14
N GLY A 93 -5.14 -1.81 15.87
CA GLY A 93 -4.69 -3.08 16.44
C GLY A 93 -5.73 -3.70 17.37
N LYS A 94 -6.34 -2.88 18.25
CA LYS A 94 -7.44 -3.35 19.09
C LYS A 94 -8.61 -3.88 18.25
N LYS A 95 -9.03 -3.14 17.22
CA LYS A 95 -10.14 -3.55 16.37
C LYS A 95 -9.85 -4.85 15.62
N LEU A 96 -8.63 -5.01 15.12
CA LEU A 96 -8.21 -6.24 14.45
C LEU A 96 -8.18 -7.43 15.41
N ASN A 97 -7.73 -7.25 16.66
CA ASN A 97 -7.79 -8.31 17.67
C ASN A 97 -9.24 -8.69 18.01
N ASP A 98 -10.11 -7.69 18.22
CA ASP A 98 -11.54 -7.94 18.50
C ASP A 98 -12.19 -8.72 17.35
N ASP A 99 -11.82 -8.43 16.10
CA ASP A 99 -12.32 -9.13 14.92
C ASP A 99 -11.73 -10.55 14.79
N ALA A 100 -10.44 -10.75 15.13
CA ALA A 100 -9.80 -12.06 15.17
C ALA A 100 -10.44 -12.97 16.23
N ASP A 101 -10.64 -12.48 17.44
CA ASP A 101 -11.29 -13.20 18.52
C ASP A 101 -12.71 -13.66 18.15
N THR A 102 -13.39 -12.89 17.30
CA THR A 102 -14.75 -13.23 16.83
C THR A 102 -14.73 -14.34 15.76
N ARG A 103 -13.64 -14.47 15.00
CA ARG A 103 -13.54 -15.41 13.86
C ARG A 103 -12.89 -16.73 14.23
N SER A 104 -11.84 -16.67 15.04
CA SER A 104 -11.01 -17.83 15.33
C SER A 104 -11.33 -18.46 16.65
N VAL A 105 -11.78 -19.69 16.63
CA VAL A 105 -12.01 -20.50 17.83
C VAL A 105 -10.81 -21.40 18.14
N THR A 106 -9.82 -21.56 17.25
CA THR A 106 -8.86 -22.67 17.36
C THR A 106 -7.41 -22.45 16.94
N SER A 107 -7.03 -21.36 16.30
CA SER A 107 -5.63 -21.17 15.91
C SER A 107 -4.88 -20.16 16.79
N ASN A 108 -3.62 -20.47 17.12
CA ASN A 108 -2.72 -19.54 17.80
C ASN A 108 -1.98 -18.61 16.82
N ASP A 109 -2.27 -18.73 15.52
CA ASP A 109 -1.64 -17.94 14.47
C ASP A 109 -2.39 -16.61 14.28
N PRO A 110 -1.70 -15.51 14.00
CA PRO A 110 -2.34 -14.23 13.75
C PRO A 110 -3.21 -14.27 12.48
N GLU A 111 -4.41 -13.73 12.57
CA GLU A 111 -5.34 -13.63 11.44
C GLU A 111 -5.15 -12.34 10.63
N PHE A 112 -4.51 -11.36 11.23
CA PHE A 112 -4.23 -10.06 10.63
C PHE A 112 -2.77 -9.65 10.84
N GLN A 113 -2.31 -8.78 9.98
CA GLN A 113 -1.01 -8.14 10.12
C GLN A 113 -1.14 -6.63 10.03
N MET A 114 -0.38 -5.93 10.85
CA MET A 114 -0.31 -4.49 10.84
C MET A 114 1.16 -4.05 10.74
N VAL A 115 1.46 -3.19 9.77
CA VAL A 115 2.78 -2.56 9.63
C VAL A 115 2.64 -1.10 10.00
N VAL A 116 3.39 -0.63 10.97
CA VAL A 116 3.34 0.77 11.42
C VAL A 116 4.65 1.47 11.09
N VAL A 117 4.59 2.47 10.21
CA VAL A 117 5.77 3.26 9.83
C VAL A 117 5.75 4.60 10.56
N CYS A 118 6.59 4.71 11.59
CA CYS A 118 6.70 5.87 12.47
C CYS A 118 7.51 7.03 11.87
N GLY A 119 8.22 6.78 10.75
CA GLY A 119 9.10 7.77 10.15
C GLY A 119 10.23 8.15 11.11
N LYS A 120 10.43 9.45 11.32
CA LYS A 120 11.49 9.98 12.22
C LYS A 120 11.08 10.03 13.69
N ASN A 121 9.88 9.58 14.05
CA ASN A 121 9.40 9.62 15.43
C ASN A 121 9.84 8.39 16.21
N GLU A 122 11.06 8.42 16.71
CA GLU A 122 11.63 7.33 17.52
C GLU A 122 10.85 7.08 18.82
N ASN A 123 10.24 8.12 19.40
CA ASN A 123 9.45 7.96 20.63
C ASN A 123 8.17 7.14 20.35
N ALA A 124 7.50 7.40 19.25
CA ALA A 124 6.33 6.62 18.84
C ALA A 124 6.74 5.17 18.52
N GLN A 125 7.88 4.98 17.84
CA GLN A 125 8.38 3.65 17.54
C GLN A 125 8.62 2.84 18.82
N LYS A 126 9.37 3.38 19.79
CA LYS A 126 9.65 2.71 21.07
C LYS A 126 8.37 2.39 21.86
N GLN A 127 7.40 3.29 21.85
CA GLN A 127 6.12 3.06 22.53
C GLN A 127 5.36 1.88 21.91
N LEU A 128 5.26 1.85 20.57
CA LEU A 128 4.53 0.81 19.84
C LEU A 128 5.24 -0.54 19.87
N GLU A 129 6.58 -0.56 19.90
CA GLU A 129 7.37 -1.78 20.07
C GLU A 129 7.20 -2.39 21.48
N ALA A 130 6.88 -1.57 22.47
CA ALA A 130 6.65 -2.01 23.86
C ALA A 130 5.18 -2.40 24.13
N ASP A 131 4.27 -2.11 23.23
CA ASP A 131 2.84 -2.42 23.40
C ASP A 131 2.57 -3.93 23.24
N ASP A 132 1.65 -4.44 24.05
CA ASP A 132 1.09 -5.78 23.87
C ASP A 132 -0.06 -5.74 22.87
N TRP A 133 0.15 -6.36 21.70
CA TRP A 133 -0.81 -6.36 20.59
C TRP A 133 -1.78 -7.55 20.60
N GLY A 134 -1.66 -8.46 21.58
CA GLY A 134 -2.45 -9.67 21.63
C GLY A 134 -2.01 -10.71 20.57
N LYS A 135 -2.78 -11.79 20.43
CA LYS A 135 -2.41 -12.92 19.55
C LYS A 135 -2.99 -12.85 18.14
N GLY A 136 -4.10 -12.11 17.99
CA GLY A 136 -4.83 -12.06 16.72
C GLY A 136 -4.15 -11.22 15.63
N VAL A 137 -3.18 -10.39 15.99
CA VAL A 137 -2.52 -9.46 15.08
C VAL A 137 -1.01 -9.57 15.18
N ASN A 138 -0.34 -9.83 14.05
CA ASN A 138 1.10 -9.66 13.93
C ASN A 138 1.42 -8.18 13.67
N VAL A 139 2.23 -7.55 14.51
CA VAL A 139 2.54 -6.12 14.38
C VAL A 139 4.02 -5.89 14.13
N GLU A 140 4.31 -5.24 13.01
CA GLU A 140 5.65 -4.81 12.62
C GLU A 140 5.77 -3.30 12.75
N VAL A 141 6.59 -2.83 13.69
CA VAL A 141 6.85 -1.40 13.88
C VAL A 141 8.16 -1.03 13.19
N LYS A 142 8.11 -0.04 12.32
CA LYS A 142 9.26 0.46 11.55
C LYS A 142 9.48 1.95 11.82
N GLY A 143 10.73 2.35 11.84
CA GLY A 143 11.13 3.76 11.82
C GLY A 143 10.94 4.38 10.44
N PHE A 144 11.96 5.12 9.97
CA PHE A 144 11.96 5.68 8.63
C PHE A 144 12.31 4.61 7.58
N VAL A 145 11.47 4.46 6.55
CA VAL A 145 11.70 3.53 5.45
C VAL A 145 11.89 4.29 4.13
N TYR A 146 12.80 3.81 3.27
CA TYR A 146 13.06 4.39 1.95
C TYR A 146 12.22 3.73 0.85
N ASN A 147 11.80 2.49 1.05
CA ASN A 147 11.07 1.63 0.12
C ASN A 147 9.57 1.57 0.45
N MET A 148 8.95 2.72 0.69
CA MET A 148 7.52 2.81 1.04
C MET A 148 6.61 2.22 -0.04
N ASP A 149 7.02 2.30 -1.30
CA ASP A 149 6.30 1.71 -2.43
C ASP A 149 6.21 0.17 -2.32
N GLU A 150 7.23 -0.49 -1.80
CA GLU A 150 7.21 -1.93 -1.53
C GLU A 150 6.23 -2.27 -0.40
N TYR A 151 6.27 -1.50 0.71
CA TYR A 151 5.31 -1.68 1.80
C TYR A 151 3.87 -1.43 1.35
N MET A 152 3.61 -0.41 0.53
CA MET A 152 2.28 -0.15 -0.02
C MET A 152 1.79 -1.29 -0.91
N ARG A 153 2.65 -1.82 -1.78
CA ARG A 153 2.30 -2.96 -2.65
C ARG A 153 2.14 -4.28 -1.89
N ALA A 154 2.87 -4.48 -0.80
CA ALA A 154 2.74 -5.65 0.06
C ALA A 154 1.47 -5.63 0.94
N SER A 155 0.82 -4.47 1.09
CA SER A 155 -0.33 -4.27 1.96
C SER A 155 -1.68 -4.38 1.22
N ASP A 156 -2.77 -4.52 1.97
CA ASP A 156 -4.15 -4.62 1.46
C ASP A 156 -4.93 -3.31 1.68
N ALA A 157 -4.53 -2.51 2.67
CA ALA A 157 -5.10 -1.20 2.94
C ALA A 157 -4.06 -0.31 3.62
N ILE A 158 -4.27 1.01 3.53
CA ILE A 158 -3.46 1.99 4.24
C ILE A 158 -4.33 2.90 5.10
N VAL A 159 -3.86 3.17 6.32
CA VAL A 159 -4.40 4.20 7.21
C VAL A 159 -3.38 5.33 7.28
N THR A 160 -3.79 6.53 6.90
CA THR A 160 -2.88 7.68 6.87
C THR A 160 -3.62 8.98 7.12
N LYS A 161 -2.88 10.05 7.35
CA LYS A 161 -3.42 11.41 7.30
C LYS A 161 -3.69 11.84 5.85
N ALA A 162 -4.51 12.88 5.67
CA ALA A 162 -4.84 13.46 4.37
C ALA A 162 -3.66 14.21 3.70
N GLY A 163 -2.47 13.60 3.68
CA GLY A 163 -1.31 14.11 2.97
C GLY A 163 -1.40 13.83 1.46
N PRO A 164 -1.36 14.85 0.58
CA PRO A 164 -1.59 14.65 -0.85
C PRO A 164 -0.58 13.69 -1.50
N GLY A 165 0.68 13.71 -1.06
CA GLY A 165 1.71 12.80 -1.57
C GLY A 165 1.40 11.33 -1.27
N THR A 166 1.08 11.01 -0.02
CA THR A 166 0.78 9.63 0.40
C THR A 166 -0.50 9.11 -0.26
N ILE A 167 -1.52 9.96 -0.40
CA ILE A 167 -2.77 9.58 -1.09
C ILE A 167 -2.50 9.27 -2.57
N ALA A 168 -1.69 10.10 -3.25
CA ALA A 168 -1.33 9.86 -4.64
C ALA A 168 -0.51 8.57 -4.81
N GLU A 169 0.44 8.31 -3.91
CA GLU A 169 1.23 7.08 -3.89
C GLU A 169 0.36 5.84 -3.67
N ALA A 170 -0.56 5.88 -2.69
CA ALA A 170 -1.52 4.81 -2.44
C ALA A 170 -2.41 4.56 -3.68
N SER A 171 -2.87 5.62 -4.34
CA SER A 171 -3.67 5.53 -5.57
C SER A 171 -2.90 4.89 -6.73
N ILE A 172 -1.59 5.18 -6.87
CA ILE A 172 -0.73 4.55 -7.88
C ILE A 172 -0.60 3.03 -7.62
N CYS A 173 -0.56 2.64 -6.35
CA CYS A 173 -0.53 1.22 -5.96
C CYS A 173 -1.91 0.55 -6.02
N GLY A 174 -3.00 1.27 -6.29
CA GLY A 174 -4.36 0.75 -6.19
C GLY A 174 -4.75 0.37 -4.77
N LEU A 175 -4.09 0.96 -3.75
CA LEU A 175 -4.26 0.60 -2.35
C LEU A 175 -5.42 1.38 -1.72
N PRO A 176 -6.45 0.71 -1.17
CA PRO A 176 -7.53 1.34 -0.43
C PRO A 176 -7.00 2.20 0.72
N CYS A 177 -7.48 3.44 0.81
CA CYS A 177 -6.95 4.43 1.75
C CYS A 177 -8.03 4.89 2.74
N MET A 178 -7.76 4.70 4.03
CA MET A 178 -8.53 5.26 5.13
C MET A 178 -7.83 6.53 5.64
N LEU A 179 -8.53 7.64 5.63
CA LEU A 179 -8.04 8.92 6.15
C LEU A 179 -8.42 9.08 7.62
N SER A 180 -7.40 9.14 8.48
CA SER A 180 -7.59 9.23 9.93
C SER A 180 -7.77 10.66 10.45
N SER A 181 -7.27 11.66 9.73
CA SER A 181 -7.42 13.07 10.07
C SER A 181 -7.20 13.97 8.86
N TYR A 182 -7.80 15.15 8.89
CA TYR A 182 -7.58 16.23 7.92
C TYR A 182 -6.52 17.21 8.45
N LEU A 183 -5.85 17.88 7.53
CA LEU A 183 -4.95 19.00 7.83
C LEU A 183 -5.77 20.25 8.10
#